data_ef8a5134b0fcbc38c9b95eebcc98df8b
#
_entry.id   ef8a5134b0fcbc38c9b95eebcc98df8b
#
_cell.length_a   1.000
_cell.length_b   1.000
_cell.length_c   1.000
_cell.angle_alpha   90.00
_cell.angle_beta   90.00
_cell.angle_gamma   90.00
#
_symmetry.space_group_name_H-M   'P 1'
#
loop_
_entity.id
_entity.type
_entity.pdbx_description
1 polymer ?
#
loop_
_entity_poly.entity_id
_entity_poly.type
_entity_poly.pdbx_seq_one_letter_code
_entity_poly.pdbx_strand_id
1 'polypeptide(L)'
;MLFEKPKGYNVPVLINAFASMRKMEIALDVSSVEEVAARIVEFLEMRIPEGLLGKLKMLPKLAEMGAFFPRVVSSGPCQEVVRTERFSLFDYPILQCWPEDGGRFITLPLVFSKNPDTGKRNCGMYRMQVFDERTAGMHWQTHKQGAEHYRRMQHHGRKRMDVAVAVSYTHLPLWGERVSD
;
A
#
# COMPACT_ATOMS: atom_id res chain seq x y z
N MET A 1 13.63 -14.53 2.96
CA MET A 1 14.77 -14.65 3.90
C MET A 1 14.63 -13.53 4.90
N LEU A 2 14.62 -13.85 6.21
CA LEU A 2 14.51 -12.89 7.29
C LEU A 2 15.89 -12.67 7.92
N PHE A 3 16.29 -11.40 8.02
CA PHE A 3 17.47 -10.98 8.77
C PHE A 3 16.99 -10.29 10.05
N GLU A 4 17.04 -11.00 11.16
CA GLU A 4 16.52 -10.49 12.44
C GLU A 4 17.36 -9.33 13.01
N LYS A 5 18.67 -9.37 12.79
CA LYS A 5 19.60 -8.38 13.33
C LYS A 5 20.54 -7.88 12.22
N PRO A 6 20.07 -7.03 11.29
CA PRO A 6 20.95 -6.44 10.29
C PRO A 6 21.94 -5.52 10.98
N LYS A 7 23.19 -5.47 10.46
CA LYS A 7 24.28 -4.72 11.07
C LYS A 7 23.93 -3.23 11.20
N GLY A 8 23.97 -2.73 12.43
CA GLY A 8 23.70 -1.32 12.73
C GLY A 8 22.22 -0.96 12.92
N TYR A 9 21.31 -1.94 12.92
CA TYR A 9 19.87 -1.71 13.06
C TYR A 9 19.22 -2.69 14.04
N ASN A 10 18.18 -2.21 14.72
CA ASN A 10 17.35 -3.02 15.61
C ASN A 10 16.03 -3.47 14.96
N VAL A 11 15.83 -3.17 13.67
CA VAL A 11 14.64 -3.52 12.91
C VAL A 11 14.98 -4.66 11.96
N PRO A 12 14.23 -5.77 11.95
CA PRO A 12 14.49 -6.89 11.05
C PRO A 12 14.20 -6.51 9.59
N VAL A 13 14.86 -7.21 8.68
CA VAL A 13 14.68 -7.03 7.23
C VAL A 13 14.23 -8.33 6.58
N LEU A 14 13.12 -8.29 5.88
CA LEU A 14 12.62 -9.38 5.06
C LEU A 14 12.93 -9.10 3.58
N ILE A 15 13.65 -10.02 2.94
CA ILE A 15 13.93 -9.95 1.50
C ILE A 15 13.33 -11.15 0.77
N ASN A 16 13.06 -10.98 -0.53
CA ASN A 16 12.46 -12.02 -1.38
C ASN A 16 11.12 -12.56 -0.83
N ALA A 17 10.30 -11.67 -0.27
CA ALA A 17 9.00 -12.04 0.30
C ALA A 17 8.06 -12.66 -0.74
N PHE A 18 8.14 -12.21 -1.99
CA PHE A 18 7.27 -12.63 -3.10
C PHE A 18 7.99 -13.47 -4.16
N ALA A 19 9.11 -14.10 -3.83
CA ALA A 19 9.98 -14.78 -4.79
C ALA A 19 9.50 -16.19 -5.24
N SER A 20 8.33 -16.65 -4.81
CA SER A 20 7.71 -17.89 -5.29
C SER A 20 6.21 -17.84 -5.14
N MET A 21 5.47 -18.64 -5.91
CA MET A 21 4.01 -18.77 -5.81
C MET A 21 3.58 -19.08 -4.38
N ARG A 22 4.24 -20.05 -3.73
CA ARG A 22 3.94 -20.42 -2.34
C ARG A 22 4.07 -19.24 -1.36
N LYS A 23 5.05 -18.37 -1.55
CA LYS A 23 5.21 -17.18 -0.71
C LYS A 23 4.13 -16.14 -0.98
N MET A 24 3.70 -16.02 -2.23
CA MET A 24 2.58 -15.16 -2.58
C MET A 24 1.26 -15.67 -2.01
N GLU A 25 1.02 -16.98 -2.07
CA GLU A 25 -0.14 -17.62 -1.44
C GLU A 25 -0.18 -17.35 0.07
N ILE A 26 0.94 -17.53 0.76
CA ILE A 26 1.06 -17.22 2.20
C ILE A 26 0.81 -15.74 2.47
N ALA A 27 1.37 -14.84 1.66
CA ALA A 27 1.21 -13.39 1.84
C ALA A 27 -0.23 -12.91 1.57
N LEU A 28 -0.97 -13.62 0.71
CA LEU A 28 -2.36 -13.32 0.36
C LEU A 28 -3.37 -14.13 1.21
N ASP A 29 -2.87 -15.05 2.05
CA ASP A 29 -3.68 -15.98 2.86
C ASP A 29 -4.70 -16.75 2.02
N VAL A 30 -4.22 -17.35 0.92
CA VAL A 30 -5.03 -18.13 -0.02
C VAL A 30 -4.40 -19.51 -0.28
N SER A 31 -5.23 -20.44 -0.75
CA SER A 31 -4.78 -21.79 -1.10
C SER A 31 -4.03 -21.79 -2.44
N SER A 32 -4.40 -20.92 -3.35
CA SER A 32 -3.74 -20.70 -4.63
C SER A 32 -3.93 -19.27 -5.13
N VAL A 33 -3.05 -18.79 -6.00
CA VAL A 33 -3.18 -17.46 -6.62
C VAL A 33 -4.37 -17.41 -7.59
N GLU A 34 -4.72 -18.54 -8.19
CA GLU A 34 -5.89 -18.69 -9.05
C GLU A 34 -7.20 -18.40 -8.32
N GLU A 35 -7.28 -18.70 -7.02
CA GLU A 35 -8.43 -18.36 -6.18
C GLU A 35 -8.69 -16.84 -6.16
N VAL A 36 -7.61 -16.04 -6.05
CA VAL A 36 -7.71 -14.58 -6.10
C VAL A 36 -8.22 -14.11 -7.47
N ALA A 37 -7.69 -14.69 -8.55
CA ALA A 37 -8.12 -14.37 -9.91
C ALA A 37 -9.60 -14.73 -10.12
N ALA A 38 -10.02 -15.92 -9.70
CA ALA A 38 -11.42 -16.35 -9.80
C ALA A 38 -12.36 -15.40 -9.05
N ARG A 39 -11.96 -14.97 -7.85
CA ARG A 39 -12.74 -14.03 -7.04
C ARG A 39 -12.86 -12.66 -7.70
N ILE A 40 -11.80 -12.15 -8.31
CA ILE A 40 -11.84 -10.90 -9.08
C ILE A 40 -12.81 -11.03 -10.27
N VAL A 41 -12.71 -12.11 -11.04
CA VAL A 41 -13.59 -12.37 -12.18
C VAL A 41 -15.07 -12.46 -11.72
N GLU A 42 -15.33 -13.15 -10.61
CA GLU A 42 -16.68 -13.25 -10.05
C GLU A 42 -17.28 -11.86 -9.73
N PHE A 43 -16.48 -10.94 -9.17
CA PHE A 43 -16.93 -9.57 -8.92
C PHE A 43 -17.13 -8.75 -10.20
N LEU A 44 -16.27 -8.92 -11.21
CA LEU A 44 -16.39 -8.20 -12.48
C LEU A 44 -17.57 -8.66 -13.31
N GLU A 45 -17.92 -9.95 -13.23
CA GLU A 45 -19.03 -10.56 -13.97
C GLU A 45 -20.38 -10.51 -13.23
N MET A 46 -20.39 -9.92 -12.03
CA MET A 46 -21.60 -9.84 -11.22
C MET A 46 -22.70 -9.06 -11.93
N ARG A 47 -23.79 -9.75 -12.23
CA ARG A 47 -25.00 -9.14 -12.79
C ARG A 47 -26.06 -9.00 -11.70
N ILE A 48 -26.81 -7.91 -11.75
CA ILE A 48 -27.94 -7.71 -10.85
C ILE A 48 -29.06 -8.65 -11.33
N PRO A 49 -29.46 -9.65 -10.51
CA PRO A 49 -30.50 -10.59 -10.92
C PRO A 49 -31.85 -9.90 -10.99
N GLU A 50 -32.70 -10.39 -11.91
CA GLU A 50 -34.08 -9.97 -12.02
C GLU A 50 -34.92 -10.64 -10.91
N GLY A 51 -35.87 -9.91 -10.36
CA GLY A 51 -36.82 -10.40 -9.35
C GLY A 51 -36.34 -10.24 -7.89
N LEU A 52 -37.32 -10.26 -6.97
CA LEU A 52 -37.10 -9.97 -5.55
C LEU A 52 -36.24 -11.04 -4.85
N LEU A 53 -36.47 -12.31 -5.15
CA LEU A 53 -35.72 -13.45 -4.60
C LEU A 53 -34.26 -13.45 -5.04
N GLY A 54 -33.98 -13.06 -6.30
CA GLY A 54 -32.62 -12.92 -6.79
C GLY A 54 -31.87 -11.79 -6.08
N LYS A 55 -32.53 -10.66 -5.84
CA LYS A 55 -31.95 -9.51 -5.11
C LYS A 55 -31.66 -9.85 -3.65
N LEU A 56 -32.53 -10.61 -2.98
CA LEU A 56 -32.30 -11.08 -1.61
C LEU A 56 -31.08 -12.01 -1.51
N LYS A 57 -30.88 -12.89 -2.50
CA LYS A 57 -29.67 -13.76 -2.55
C LYS A 57 -28.37 -13.00 -2.78
N MET A 58 -28.44 -11.77 -3.29
CA MET A 58 -27.25 -10.91 -3.45
C MET A 58 -26.82 -10.17 -2.18
N LEU A 59 -27.66 -10.10 -1.14
CA LEU A 59 -27.36 -9.35 0.08
C LEU A 59 -26.00 -9.75 0.72
N PRO A 60 -25.64 -11.05 0.85
CA PRO A 60 -24.36 -11.44 1.38
C PRO A 60 -23.17 -10.93 0.54
N LYS A 61 -23.30 -11.00 -0.80
CA LYS A 61 -22.26 -10.47 -1.71
C LYS A 61 -22.14 -8.96 -1.63
N LEU A 62 -23.23 -8.23 -1.50
CA LEU A 62 -23.20 -6.77 -1.30
C LEU A 62 -22.58 -6.40 0.05
N ALA A 63 -22.84 -7.18 1.09
CA ALA A 63 -22.19 -7.01 2.40
C ALA A 63 -20.67 -7.25 2.31
N GLU A 64 -20.25 -8.28 1.57
CA GLU A 64 -18.84 -8.56 1.30
C GLU A 64 -18.17 -7.39 0.53
N MET A 65 -18.84 -6.87 -0.50
CA MET A 65 -18.35 -5.68 -1.22
C MET A 65 -18.26 -4.46 -0.30
N GLY A 66 -19.21 -4.29 0.62
CA GLY A 66 -19.17 -3.23 1.64
C GLY A 66 -17.95 -3.32 2.55
N ALA A 67 -17.43 -4.52 2.79
CA ALA A 67 -16.24 -4.74 3.60
C ALA A 67 -14.93 -4.29 2.92
N PHE A 68 -14.92 -4.08 1.60
CA PHE A 68 -13.75 -3.56 0.89
C PHE A 68 -13.51 -2.06 1.12
N PHE A 69 -14.50 -1.33 1.60
CA PHE A 69 -14.31 0.08 1.87
C PHE A 69 -13.49 0.30 3.15
N PRO A 70 -12.45 1.18 3.09
CA PRO A 70 -11.62 1.43 4.24
C PRO A 70 -12.42 2.07 5.38
N ARG A 71 -12.16 1.64 6.60
CA ARG A 71 -12.70 2.25 7.80
C ARG A 71 -11.80 3.37 8.28
N VAL A 72 -12.39 4.50 8.64
CA VAL A 72 -11.68 5.58 9.31
C VAL A 72 -11.71 5.30 10.82
N VAL A 73 -10.53 5.20 11.42
CA VAL A 73 -10.35 4.99 12.87
C VAL A 73 -9.68 6.21 13.48
N SER A 74 -9.92 6.46 14.76
CA SER A 74 -9.36 7.60 15.49
C SER A 74 -7.92 7.37 15.93
N SER A 75 -7.50 6.12 16.07
CA SER A 75 -6.14 5.73 16.48
C SER A 75 -5.75 4.42 15.80
N GLY A 76 -4.44 4.13 15.76
CA GLY A 76 -3.91 2.89 15.23
C GLY A 76 -2.45 2.69 15.61
N PRO A 77 -1.90 1.45 15.50
CA PRO A 77 -0.52 1.14 15.89
C PRO A 77 0.52 2.05 15.23
N CYS A 78 0.26 2.54 14.02
CA CYS A 78 1.16 3.49 13.33
C CYS A 78 1.22 4.88 13.99
N GLN A 79 0.42 5.16 14.99
CA GLN A 79 0.39 6.41 15.76
C GLN A 79 0.97 6.28 17.17
N GLU A 80 1.39 5.09 17.60
CA GLU A 80 1.95 4.84 18.93
C GLU A 80 3.31 5.53 19.12
N VAL A 81 4.11 5.58 18.06
CA VAL A 81 5.41 6.25 18.05
C VAL A 81 5.42 7.32 16.97
N VAL A 82 5.40 8.59 17.39
CA VAL A 82 5.44 9.74 16.49
C VAL A 82 6.78 10.46 16.66
N ARG A 83 7.51 10.61 15.57
CA ARG A 83 8.78 11.34 15.51
C ARG A 83 8.65 12.49 14.53
N THR A 84 8.53 13.71 15.05
CA THR A 84 8.46 14.95 14.26
C THR A 84 9.81 15.65 14.17
N GLU A 85 10.65 15.44 15.19
CA GLU A 85 11.99 16.01 15.29
C GLU A 85 13.02 14.88 15.47
N ARG A 86 14.28 15.14 15.17
CA ARG A 86 15.40 14.20 15.40
C ARG A 86 15.15 12.81 14.83
N PHE A 87 14.65 12.72 13.60
CA PHE A 87 14.58 11.46 12.88
C PHE A 87 15.44 11.53 11.63
N SER A 88 15.96 10.39 11.21
CA SER A 88 16.69 10.20 9.97
C SER A 88 16.10 9.01 9.20
N LEU A 89 16.03 9.11 7.89
CA LEU A 89 15.71 7.94 7.04
C LEU A 89 16.78 6.86 7.18
N PHE A 90 18.00 7.22 7.60
CA PHE A 90 19.08 6.28 7.88
C PHE A 90 18.93 5.55 9.23
N ASP A 91 17.96 5.91 10.07
CA ASP A 91 17.61 5.14 11.26
C ASP A 91 16.97 3.78 10.90
N TYR A 92 16.55 3.62 9.66
CA TYR A 92 15.90 2.41 9.15
C TYR A 92 16.83 1.64 8.20
N PRO A 93 16.74 0.31 8.16
CA PRO A 93 17.57 -0.55 7.30
C PRO A 93 17.11 -0.49 5.82
N ILE A 94 17.10 0.69 5.24
CA ILE A 94 16.78 0.89 3.83
C ILE A 94 17.94 0.36 2.99
N LEU A 95 17.66 -0.59 2.11
CA LEU A 95 18.68 -1.35 1.39
C LEU A 95 19.12 -0.65 0.11
N GLN A 96 20.41 -0.79 -0.18
CA GLN A 96 20.92 -0.72 -1.54
C GLN A 96 20.83 -2.13 -2.11
N CYS A 97 19.93 -2.36 -3.09
CA CYS A 97 19.61 -3.71 -3.56
C CYS A 97 20.68 -4.28 -4.48
N TRP A 98 21.37 -3.42 -5.22
CA TRP A 98 22.43 -3.78 -6.17
C TRP A 98 23.65 -2.88 -5.98
N PRO A 99 24.87 -3.38 -6.24
CA PRO A 99 26.09 -2.59 -6.08
C PRO A 99 26.12 -1.28 -6.89
N GLU A 100 25.51 -1.29 -8.08
CA GLU A 100 25.46 -0.15 -8.99
C GLU A 100 24.18 0.69 -8.89
N ASP A 101 23.28 0.37 -7.92
CA ASP A 101 22.15 1.25 -7.63
C ASP A 101 22.64 2.63 -7.19
N GLY A 102 21.91 3.68 -7.59
CA GLY A 102 22.22 5.06 -7.23
C GLY A 102 22.16 5.38 -5.72
N GLY A 103 21.96 4.37 -4.88
CA GLY A 103 21.88 4.49 -3.43
C GLY A 103 20.86 3.54 -2.81
N ARG A 104 20.36 3.93 -1.64
CA ARG A 104 19.35 3.16 -0.90
C ARG A 104 17.94 3.45 -1.41
N PHE A 105 17.11 2.41 -1.50
CA PHE A 105 15.75 2.53 -2.02
C PHE A 105 14.72 1.93 -1.06
N ILE A 106 13.64 2.67 -0.85
CA ILE A 106 12.39 2.13 -0.32
C ILE A 106 11.67 1.49 -1.51
N THR A 107 11.61 0.16 -1.54
CA THR A 107 11.27 -0.59 -2.75
C THR A 107 9.78 -0.74 -3.00
N LEU A 108 8.99 -0.91 -1.95
CA LEU A 108 7.56 -1.24 -2.00
C LEU A 108 6.70 -0.31 -1.12
N PRO A 109 6.92 1.02 -1.13
CA PRO A 109 6.09 1.90 -0.32
C PRO A 109 4.72 2.09 -0.97
N LEU A 110 3.67 2.14 -0.16
CA LEU A 110 2.36 2.60 -0.57
C LEU A 110 2.28 4.12 -0.36
N VAL A 111 2.02 4.83 -1.43
CA VAL A 111 1.93 6.29 -1.42
C VAL A 111 0.49 6.72 -1.61
N PHE A 112 -0.02 7.43 -0.61
CA PHE A 112 -1.36 7.99 -0.62
C PHE A 112 -1.30 9.45 -1.06
N SER A 113 -2.03 9.77 -2.12
CA SER A 113 -2.18 11.13 -2.64
C SER A 113 -3.66 11.48 -2.80
N LYS A 114 -3.98 12.77 -2.88
CA LYS A 114 -5.34 13.25 -3.13
C LYS A 114 -5.40 14.02 -4.44
N ASN A 115 -6.43 13.75 -5.22
CA ASN A 115 -6.77 14.58 -6.37
C ASN A 115 -7.21 15.96 -5.86
N PRO A 116 -6.56 17.06 -6.29
CA PRO A 116 -6.86 18.41 -5.79
C PRO A 116 -8.23 18.92 -6.22
N ASP A 117 -8.80 18.40 -7.32
CA ASP A 117 -10.09 18.84 -7.84
C ASP A 117 -11.25 18.13 -7.15
N THR A 118 -11.10 16.81 -6.90
CA THR A 118 -12.20 15.97 -6.43
C THR A 118 -12.05 15.50 -4.98
N GLY A 119 -10.86 15.67 -4.39
CA GLY A 119 -10.53 15.13 -3.05
C GLY A 119 -10.41 13.61 -2.99
N LYS A 120 -10.62 12.89 -4.10
CA LYS A 120 -10.50 11.42 -4.14
C LYS A 120 -9.08 11.00 -3.85
N ARG A 121 -8.93 10.00 -2.99
CA ARG A 121 -7.64 9.40 -2.64
C ARG A 121 -7.21 8.39 -3.68
N ASN A 122 -5.91 8.31 -3.89
CA ASN A 122 -5.25 7.24 -4.61
C ASN A 122 -4.22 6.59 -3.69
N CYS A 123 -4.09 5.29 -3.77
CA CYS A 123 -3.01 4.52 -3.18
C CYS A 123 -2.22 3.89 -4.33
N GLY A 124 -0.98 4.31 -4.50
CA GLY A 124 -0.10 3.81 -5.55
C GLY A 124 1.23 3.34 -4.97
N MET A 125 1.89 2.41 -5.64
CA MET A 125 3.22 1.96 -5.26
C MET A 125 4.27 2.66 -6.13
N TYR A 126 5.17 3.41 -5.50
CA TYR A 126 6.22 4.18 -6.16
C TYR A 126 7.54 4.00 -5.44
N ARG A 127 8.53 3.42 -6.10
CA ARG A 127 9.88 3.25 -5.54
C ARG A 127 10.46 4.63 -5.18
N MET A 128 11.12 4.72 -4.02
CA MET A 128 11.73 5.98 -3.56
C MET A 128 13.22 5.77 -3.31
N GLN A 129 14.05 6.66 -3.87
CA GLN A 129 15.48 6.73 -3.59
C GLN A 129 15.73 7.67 -2.42
N VAL A 130 16.47 7.22 -1.42
CA VAL A 130 16.88 8.06 -0.30
C VAL A 130 18.13 8.84 -0.69
N PHE A 131 18.07 10.16 -0.60
CA PHE A 131 19.19 11.05 -0.92
C PHE A 131 19.98 11.47 0.33
N ASP A 132 19.24 11.81 1.39
CA ASP A 132 19.80 12.22 2.67
C ASP A 132 18.89 11.81 3.83
N GLU A 133 19.14 12.30 5.02
CA GLU A 133 18.42 11.99 6.24
C GLU A 133 16.91 12.28 6.17
N ARG A 134 16.49 13.22 5.32
CA ARG A 134 15.11 13.73 5.27
C ARG A 134 14.56 13.86 3.85
N THR A 135 15.37 13.57 2.85
CA THR A 135 15.00 13.75 1.45
C THR A 135 15.02 12.43 0.70
N ALA A 136 13.96 12.17 -0.03
CA ALA A 136 13.85 11.03 -0.93
C ALA A 136 13.22 11.46 -2.25
N GLY A 137 13.70 10.89 -3.35
CA GLY A 137 13.15 11.08 -4.68
C GLY A 137 12.13 9.99 -5.00
N MET A 138 10.91 10.37 -5.37
CA MET A 138 9.86 9.44 -5.74
C MET A 138 9.86 9.20 -7.25
N HIS A 139 9.89 7.94 -7.67
CA HIS A 139 9.86 7.59 -9.08
C HIS A 139 8.43 7.63 -9.61
N TRP A 140 8.04 8.75 -10.19
CA TRP A 140 6.77 8.93 -10.86
C TRP A 140 6.92 8.86 -12.39
N GLN A 141 6.36 7.82 -12.96
CA GLN A 141 6.15 7.78 -14.40
C GLN A 141 4.97 8.66 -14.78
N THR A 142 5.02 9.29 -15.95
CA THR A 142 4.06 10.32 -16.40
C THR A 142 2.61 9.86 -16.41
N HIS A 143 2.34 8.58 -16.67
CA HIS A 143 1.00 7.99 -16.75
C HIS A 143 0.46 7.53 -15.39
N LYS A 144 1.23 7.63 -14.31
CA LYS A 144 0.79 7.21 -12.99
C LYS A 144 -0.08 8.26 -12.32
N GLN A 145 -1.03 7.78 -11.49
CA GLN A 145 -2.01 8.64 -10.82
C GLN A 145 -1.37 9.67 -9.90
N GLY A 146 -0.28 9.34 -9.21
CA GLY A 146 0.46 10.29 -8.38
C GLY A 146 1.02 11.47 -9.19
N ALA A 147 1.59 11.17 -10.38
CA ALA A 147 2.08 12.21 -11.29
C ALA A 147 0.94 13.09 -11.82
N GLU A 148 -0.23 12.49 -12.11
CA GLU A 148 -1.42 13.24 -12.52
C GLU A 148 -1.92 14.19 -11.42
N HIS A 149 -1.99 13.71 -10.17
CA HIS A 149 -2.38 14.56 -9.04
C HIS A 149 -1.42 15.74 -8.87
N TYR A 150 -0.11 15.51 -9.04
CA TYR A 150 0.89 16.55 -8.95
C TYR A 150 0.76 17.57 -10.09
N ARG A 151 0.55 17.14 -11.35
CA ARG A 151 0.27 18.05 -12.48
C ARG A 151 -0.94 18.93 -12.22
N ARG A 152 -2.03 18.36 -11.70
CA ARG A 152 -3.24 19.12 -11.33
C ARG A 152 -2.95 20.16 -10.25
N MET A 153 -2.16 19.78 -9.24
CA MET A 153 -1.70 20.74 -8.22
C MET A 153 -0.93 21.91 -8.83
N GLN A 154 -0.05 21.63 -9.80
CA GLN A 154 0.69 22.67 -10.53
C GLN A 154 -0.24 23.58 -11.33
N HIS A 155 -1.28 23.06 -11.97
CA HIS A 155 -2.30 23.85 -12.66
C HIS A 155 -3.05 24.78 -11.70
N HIS A 156 -3.20 24.42 -10.43
CA HIS A 156 -3.71 25.29 -9.38
C HIS A 156 -2.67 26.28 -8.82
N GLY A 157 -1.50 26.41 -9.45
CA GLY A 157 -0.42 27.28 -8.99
C GLY A 157 0.30 26.81 -7.73
N ARG A 158 0.04 25.58 -7.27
CA ARG A 158 0.68 25.01 -6.08
C ARG A 158 1.94 24.26 -6.46
N LYS A 159 3.02 24.51 -5.72
CA LYS A 159 4.34 23.86 -5.93
C LYS A 159 4.55 22.61 -5.06
N ARG A 160 3.64 22.33 -4.13
CA ARG A 160 3.75 21.22 -3.16
C ARG A 160 2.44 20.45 -3.11
N MET A 161 2.57 19.14 -2.95
CA MET A 161 1.47 18.21 -2.72
C MET A 161 1.81 17.33 -1.53
N ASP A 162 0.93 17.28 -0.55
CA ASP A 162 1.09 16.41 0.59
C ASP A 162 0.80 14.96 0.18
N VAL A 163 1.66 14.06 0.62
CA VAL A 163 1.51 12.62 0.45
C VAL A 163 1.80 11.91 1.78
N ALA A 164 1.13 10.79 2.01
CA ALA A 164 1.50 9.88 3.07
C ALA A 164 2.17 8.65 2.46
N VAL A 165 3.28 8.21 3.05
CA VAL A 165 4.03 7.04 2.60
C VAL A 165 3.99 5.98 3.67
N ALA A 166 3.39 4.82 3.36
CA ALA A 166 3.40 3.64 4.22
C ALA A 166 4.43 2.64 3.71
N VAL A 167 5.46 2.38 4.51
CA VAL A 167 6.56 1.47 4.14
C VAL A 167 6.22 0.02 4.47
N SER A 168 5.31 -0.19 5.42
CA SER A 168 4.74 -1.49 5.77
C SER A 168 3.25 -1.38 6.00
N TYR A 169 2.51 -2.44 5.69
CA TYR A 169 1.05 -2.51 5.80
C TYR A 169 0.59 -3.83 6.40
N THR A 170 1.36 -4.37 7.32
CA THR A 170 1.10 -5.65 8.00
C THR A 170 -0.23 -5.72 8.75
N HIS A 171 -0.94 -4.60 8.86
CA HIS A 171 -2.25 -4.48 9.52
C HIS A 171 -3.35 -3.97 8.60
N LEU A 172 -3.15 -3.99 7.28
CA LEU A 172 -4.26 -3.87 6.35
C LEU A 172 -4.86 -5.27 6.20
N PRO A 173 -6.03 -5.54 6.78
CA PRO A 173 -6.72 -6.79 6.51
C PRO A 173 -7.06 -6.82 5.03
N LEU A 174 -6.36 -7.64 4.28
CA LEU A 174 -6.55 -7.76 2.84
C LEU A 174 -7.95 -8.31 2.51
N TRP A 175 -8.69 -8.81 3.52
CA TRP A 175 -9.95 -9.54 3.28
C TRP A 175 -10.91 -9.54 4.48
N GLY A 176 -11.11 -8.42 5.14
CA GLY A 176 -12.24 -8.28 6.07
C GLY A 176 -12.18 -9.09 7.37
N GLU A 177 -11.06 -9.69 7.70
CA GLU A 177 -10.89 -10.29 9.01
C GLU A 177 -10.68 -9.23 10.09
N ARG A 178 -11.53 -9.31 11.10
CA ARG A 178 -11.30 -8.59 12.35
C ARG A 178 -10.08 -9.24 13.01
N VAL A 179 -8.99 -8.49 13.19
CA VAL A 179 -7.99 -8.85 14.18
C VAL A 179 -8.73 -8.79 15.51
N SER A 180 -9.10 -9.94 16.05
CA SER A 180 -9.54 -10.07 17.44
C SER A 180 -8.33 -9.75 18.32
N ASP A 181 -8.57 -8.94 19.32
CA ASP A 181 -7.64 -8.53 20.39
C ASP A 181 -6.89 -9.71 21.01
#